data_2a549f8aa5ed7fe212968a6ddd7cfbd2
#
_entry.id   2a549f8aa5ed7fe212968a6ddd7cfbd2
#
_cell.length_a   1.000
_cell.length_b   1.000
_cell.length_c   1.000
_cell.angle_alpha   90.00
_cell.angle_beta   90.00
_cell.angle_gamma   90.00
#
_symmetry.space_group_name_H-M   'P 1'
#
loop_
_entity.id
_entity.type
_entity.pdbx_description
1 polymer ?
#
loop_
_entity_poly.entity_id
_entity_poly.type
_entity_poly.pdbx_seq_one_letter_code
_entity_poly.pdbx_strand_id
1 'polypeptide(L)'
;MIRTETIEEFETHIEEGELTVIHFITRPNIVNYTIGWWVNVIGSIFIRPCGTKDKLGLVLAHNIPVAPAKYYFKNAHEQLHFTLFFPALPKGTTHIDIVEEEGSNRIGLYNFYRVPMSKINSGVPLQRH
;
A
#
# COMPACT_ATOMS: atom_id res chain seq x y z
N MET A 1 -11.17 -8.87 5.63
CA MET A 1 -12.16 -8.31 4.69
C MET A 1 -11.91 -6.82 4.48
N ILE A 2 -11.92 -6.37 3.23
CA ILE A 2 -11.70 -4.97 2.89
C ILE A 2 -13.02 -4.21 3.12
N ARG A 3 -12.93 -3.08 3.84
CA ARG A 3 -14.11 -2.25 4.12
C ARG A 3 -14.48 -1.39 2.91
N THR A 4 -15.76 -1.04 2.82
CA THR A 4 -16.30 -0.21 1.73
C THR A 4 -16.71 1.19 2.17
N GLU A 5 -16.57 1.52 3.45
CA GLU A 5 -16.89 2.86 3.95
C GLU A 5 -15.91 3.90 3.43
N THR A 6 -16.30 5.18 3.46
CA THR A 6 -15.42 6.29 3.04
C THR A 6 -14.26 6.44 4.01
N ILE A 7 -13.19 7.13 3.56
CA ILE A 7 -12.04 7.37 4.43
C ILE A 7 -12.44 8.20 5.67
N GLU A 8 -13.33 9.16 5.51
CA GLU A 8 -13.81 9.99 6.63
C GLU A 8 -14.60 9.15 7.63
N GLU A 9 -15.49 8.30 7.16
CA GLU A 9 -16.25 7.38 8.02
C GLU A 9 -15.32 6.43 8.75
N PHE A 10 -14.34 5.90 8.04
CA PHE A 10 -13.36 4.98 8.60
C PHE A 10 -12.55 5.65 9.71
N GLU A 11 -12.04 6.85 9.47
CA GLU A 11 -11.22 7.59 10.43
C GLU A 11 -11.98 7.94 11.72
N THR A 12 -13.29 8.12 11.65
CA THR A 12 -14.10 8.40 12.84
C THR A 12 -14.30 7.19 13.73
N HIS A 13 -14.06 5.98 13.22
CA HIS A 13 -14.29 4.73 13.94
C HIS A 13 -13.02 4.06 14.44
N ILE A 14 -11.83 4.63 14.16
CA ILE A 14 -10.55 4.05 14.60
C ILE A 14 -10.00 4.85 15.75
N GLU A 15 -9.35 4.14 16.67
CA GLU A 15 -8.57 4.74 17.74
C GLU A 15 -7.10 4.73 17.36
N GLU A 16 -6.33 5.65 17.93
CA GLU A 16 -4.89 5.71 17.71
C GLU A 16 -4.26 4.37 18.08
N GLY A 17 -3.44 3.82 17.19
CA GLY A 17 -2.75 2.54 17.39
C GLY A 17 -3.53 1.31 16.99
N GLU A 18 -4.79 1.43 16.58
CA GLU A 18 -5.58 0.28 16.10
C GLU A 18 -5.16 -0.20 14.70
N LEU A 19 -4.63 0.70 13.91
CA LEU A 19 -4.27 0.39 12.52
C LEU A 19 -2.88 0.88 12.19
N THR A 20 -2.28 0.21 11.22
CA THR A 20 -1.04 0.67 10.59
C THR A 20 -1.43 1.37 9.29
N VAL A 21 -0.99 2.62 9.12
CA VAL A 21 -1.32 3.47 7.99
C VAL A 21 -0.07 3.70 7.17
N ILE A 22 -0.13 3.35 5.88
CA ILE A 22 1.03 3.49 5.00
C ILE A 22 0.61 4.27 3.76
N HIS A 23 1.35 5.35 3.48
CA HIS A 23 1.13 6.19 2.32
C HIS A 23 2.05 5.80 1.18
N PHE A 24 1.51 5.83 -0.02
CA PHE A 24 2.22 5.48 -1.24
C PHE A 24 2.03 6.56 -2.29
N ILE A 25 2.98 6.64 -3.21
CA ILE A 25 2.87 7.43 -4.43
C ILE A 25 3.26 6.54 -5.61
N THR A 26 2.50 6.61 -6.67
CA THR A 26 2.80 5.87 -7.89
C THR A 26 2.59 6.76 -9.12
N ARG A 27 3.32 6.46 -10.18
CA ARG A 27 3.25 7.20 -11.44
C ARG A 27 3.62 6.28 -12.60
N PRO A 28 3.19 6.60 -13.84
CA PRO A 28 3.64 5.84 -15.00
C PRO A 28 5.15 5.94 -15.17
N ASN A 29 5.75 4.92 -15.76
CA ASN A 29 7.14 5.01 -16.20
C ASN A 29 7.19 5.94 -17.42
N ILE A 30 7.76 7.13 -17.24
CA ILE A 30 7.80 8.16 -18.31
C ILE A 30 8.49 7.64 -19.56
N VAL A 31 9.54 6.83 -19.40
CA VAL A 31 10.31 6.30 -20.54
C VAL A 31 9.48 5.34 -21.38
N ASN A 32 8.65 4.53 -20.73
CA ASN A 32 7.88 3.47 -21.39
C ASN A 32 6.37 3.72 -21.37
N TYR A 33 5.96 4.96 -21.10
CA TYR A 33 4.54 5.26 -21.03
C TYR A 33 3.83 5.03 -22.37
N THR A 34 2.71 4.34 -22.30
CA THR A 34 1.77 4.18 -23.40
C THR A 34 0.37 4.48 -22.90
N ILE A 35 -0.53 4.85 -23.81
CA ILE A 35 -1.93 5.04 -23.47
C ILE A 35 -2.47 3.71 -22.92
N GLY A 36 -3.13 3.78 -21.75
CA GLY A 36 -3.66 2.60 -21.09
C GLY A 36 -2.81 2.09 -19.92
N TRP A 37 -1.76 2.83 -19.55
CA TRP A 37 -1.01 2.51 -18.33
C TRP A 37 -1.93 2.58 -17.13
N TRP A 38 -1.91 1.55 -16.30
CA TRP A 38 -2.85 1.43 -15.19
C TRP A 38 -2.16 0.94 -13.92
N VAL A 39 -2.87 1.12 -12.79
CA VAL A 39 -2.42 0.65 -11.49
C VAL A 39 -3.61 0.13 -10.68
N ASN A 40 -3.34 -0.83 -9.84
CA ASN A 40 -4.21 -1.29 -8.78
C ASN A 40 -3.35 -1.95 -7.69
N VAL A 41 -4.01 -2.42 -6.65
CA VAL A 41 -3.36 -3.22 -5.61
C VAL A 41 -4.09 -4.57 -5.51
N ILE A 42 -3.34 -5.62 -5.26
CA ILE A 42 -3.92 -6.95 -5.05
C ILE A 42 -4.48 -7.01 -3.63
N GLY A 43 -5.73 -7.48 -3.48
CA GLY A 43 -6.41 -7.50 -2.18
C GLY A 43 -5.75 -8.38 -1.12
N SER A 44 -4.88 -9.31 -1.53
CA SER A 44 -4.13 -10.16 -0.62
C SER A 44 -2.83 -9.53 -0.11
N ILE A 45 -2.55 -8.27 -0.46
CA ILE A 45 -1.39 -7.55 0.07
C ILE A 45 -1.40 -7.56 1.60
N PHE A 46 -0.23 -7.73 2.20
CA PHE A 46 -0.11 -7.80 3.65
C PHE A 46 1.17 -7.13 4.11
N ILE A 47 1.24 -6.85 5.40
CA ILE A 47 2.48 -6.44 6.06
C ILE A 47 2.84 -7.49 7.12
N ARG A 48 4.12 -7.53 7.48
CA ARG A 48 4.60 -8.38 8.57
C ARG A 48 5.80 -7.75 9.24
N PRO A 49 5.97 -7.94 10.55
CA PRO A 49 7.24 -7.59 11.19
C PRO A 49 8.36 -8.43 10.56
N CYS A 50 9.50 -7.80 10.28
CA CYS A 50 10.64 -8.52 9.70
C CYS A 50 11.07 -9.68 10.60
N GLY A 51 11.38 -10.81 9.96
CA GLY A 51 11.81 -12.01 10.67
C GLY A 51 10.67 -12.87 11.19
N THR A 52 9.41 -12.50 10.92
CA THR A 52 8.24 -13.30 11.31
C THR A 52 7.54 -13.86 10.08
N LYS A 53 6.58 -14.76 10.32
CA LYS A 53 5.71 -15.31 9.28
C LYS A 53 4.29 -14.73 9.37
N ASP A 54 4.10 -13.73 10.21
CA ASP A 54 2.79 -13.11 10.38
C ASP A 54 2.35 -12.42 9.09
N LYS A 55 1.05 -12.49 8.83
CA LYS A 55 0.46 -11.82 7.67
C LYS A 55 -0.69 -10.96 8.16
N LEU A 56 -0.46 -9.65 8.20
CA LEU A 56 -1.48 -8.68 8.57
C LEU A 56 -2.07 -8.12 7.28
N GLY A 57 -3.24 -8.61 6.92
CA GLY A 57 -3.88 -8.32 5.62
C GLY A 57 -4.48 -6.93 5.54
N LEU A 58 -4.71 -6.50 4.30
CA LEU A 58 -5.29 -5.19 3.99
C LEU A 58 -6.68 -5.04 4.62
N VAL A 59 -6.89 -3.93 5.33
CA VAL A 59 -8.18 -3.56 5.92
C VAL A 59 -8.95 -2.62 5.00
N LEU A 60 -8.27 -1.60 4.48
CA LEU A 60 -8.88 -0.60 3.59
C LEU A 60 -7.84 -0.07 2.62
N ALA A 61 -8.25 0.09 1.36
CA ALA A 61 -7.47 0.79 0.34
C ALA A 61 -8.18 2.10 0.02
N HIS A 62 -7.46 3.23 0.18
CA HIS A 62 -7.99 4.55 -0.11
C HIS A 62 -7.30 5.15 -1.32
N ASN A 63 -8.10 5.61 -2.28
CA ASN A 63 -7.64 6.27 -3.51
C ASN A 63 -6.80 5.35 -4.42
N ILE A 64 -7.03 4.05 -4.34
CA ILE A 64 -6.50 3.07 -5.29
C ILE A 64 -7.50 1.93 -5.43
N PRO A 65 -7.81 1.48 -6.65
CA PRO A 65 -8.69 0.34 -6.80
C PRO A 65 -7.98 -0.96 -6.41
N VAL A 66 -8.79 -1.89 -5.91
CA VAL A 66 -8.33 -3.25 -5.62
C VAL A 66 -8.63 -4.12 -6.83
N ALA A 67 -7.69 -4.95 -7.24
CA ALA A 67 -7.85 -5.84 -8.38
C ALA A 67 -9.15 -6.66 -8.28
N PRO A 68 -9.89 -6.86 -9.37
CA PRO A 68 -9.51 -6.62 -10.77
C PRO A 68 -9.78 -5.21 -11.29
N ALA A 69 -10.34 -4.31 -10.48
CA ALA A 69 -10.54 -2.92 -10.88
C ALA A 69 -9.19 -2.26 -11.17
N LYS A 70 -9.18 -1.28 -12.06
CA LYS A 70 -7.96 -0.61 -12.50
C LYS A 70 -8.18 0.91 -12.54
N TYR A 71 -7.13 1.65 -12.18
CA TYR A 71 -7.08 3.08 -12.42
C TYR A 71 -6.17 3.33 -13.62
N TYR A 72 -6.70 3.96 -14.67
CA TYR A 72 -5.93 4.30 -15.86
C TYR A 72 -5.40 5.72 -15.73
N PHE A 73 -4.07 5.87 -15.84
CA PHE A 73 -3.44 7.19 -15.78
C PHE A 73 -3.87 8.03 -16.99
N LYS A 74 -4.11 9.32 -16.74
CA LYS A 74 -4.57 10.27 -17.76
C LYS A 74 -3.43 10.71 -18.68
N ASN A 75 -2.21 10.76 -18.15
CA ASN A 75 -1.03 11.17 -18.91
C ASN A 75 0.24 10.66 -18.20
N ALA A 76 1.40 10.84 -18.85
CA ALA A 76 2.68 10.31 -18.36
C ALA A 76 3.21 11.04 -17.12
N HIS A 77 2.64 12.19 -16.78
CA HIS A 77 3.11 13.01 -15.65
C HIS A 77 2.20 12.95 -14.44
N GLU A 78 1.11 12.21 -14.54
CA GLU A 78 0.17 12.07 -13.42
C GLU A 78 0.81 11.30 -12.27
N GLN A 79 0.55 11.77 -11.05
CA GLN A 79 0.93 11.08 -9.83
C GLN A 79 -0.33 10.68 -9.07
N LEU A 80 -0.36 9.44 -8.59
CA LEU A 80 -1.45 8.96 -7.75
C LEU A 80 -0.92 8.74 -6.35
N HIS A 81 -1.48 9.48 -5.39
CA HIS A 81 -1.23 9.27 -3.95
C HIS A 81 -2.33 8.38 -3.41
N PHE A 82 -1.95 7.33 -2.71
CA PHE A 82 -2.93 6.46 -2.10
C PHE A 82 -2.44 5.98 -0.72
N THR A 83 -3.37 5.44 0.04
CA THR A 83 -3.10 5.02 1.41
C THR A 83 -3.68 3.62 1.63
N LEU A 84 -2.91 2.77 2.27
CA LEU A 84 -3.34 1.44 2.68
C LEU A 84 -3.37 1.35 4.20
N PHE A 85 -4.39 0.69 4.71
CA PHE A 85 -4.60 0.47 6.14
C PHE A 85 -4.49 -1.02 6.43
N PHE A 86 -3.70 -1.36 7.42
CA PHE A 86 -3.48 -2.73 7.88
C PHE A 86 -3.75 -2.81 9.38
N PRO A 87 -3.92 -4.02 9.95
CA PRO A 87 -4.01 -4.16 11.40
C PRO A 87 -2.81 -3.59 12.12
N ALA A 88 -2.97 -3.29 13.40
CA ALA A 88 -1.88 -2.80 14.23
C ALA A 88 -0.73 -3.81 14.29
N LEU A 89 0.47 -3.29 14.24
CA LEU A 89 1.68 -4.10 14.40
C LEU A 89 1.94 -4.41 15.88
N PRO A 90 2.60 -5.53 16.19
CA PRO A 90 3.03 -5.80 17.55
C PRO A 90 3.91 -4.67 18.10
N LYS A 91 3.77 -4.40 19.38
CA LYS A 91 4.56 -3.39 20.08
C LYS A 91 6.04 -3.72 19.95
N GLY A 92 6.86 -2.72 19.65
CA GLY A 92 8.30 -2.90 19.50
C GLY A 92 8.75 -3.28 18.08
N THR A 93 7.83 -3.37 17.13
CA THR A 93 8.19 -3.61 15.73
C THR A 93 9.06 -2.46 15.21
N THR A 94 10.23 -2.78 14.69
CA THR A 94 11.18 -1.78 14.16
C THR A 94 11.20 -1.72 12.64
N HIS A 95 11.01 -2.84 11.98
CA HIS A 95 11.02 -2.94 10.52
C HIS A 95 9.91 -3.87 10.06
N ILE A 96 9.36 -3.59 8.90
CA ILE A 96 8.30 -4.40 8.30
C ILE A 96 8.61 -4.72 6.85
N ASP A 97 8.01 -5.83 6.38
CA ASP A 97 7.89 -6.11 4.96
C ASP A 97 6.46 -5.76 4.52
N ILE A 98 6.34 -5.21 3.33
CA ILE A 98 5.06 -4.97 2.66
C ILE A 98 5.09 -5.86 1.43
N VAL A 99 4.15 -6.80 1.32
CA VAL A 99 4.24 -7.84 0.29
C VAL A 99 2.92 -7.94 -0.45
N GLU A 100 2.95 -7.62 -1.73
CA GLU A 100 1.81 -7.79 -2.61
C GLU A 100 1.77 -9.22 -3.19
N GLU A 101 2.92 -9.73 -3.61
CA GLU A 101 3.03 -11.10 -4.11
C GLU A 101 4.40 -11.67 -3.73
N GLU A 102 4.40 -12.59 -2.77
CA GLU A 102 5.64 -13.12 -2.21
C GLU A 102 6.40 -13.96 -3.23
N GLY A 103 7.72 -13.75 -3.29
CA GLY A 103 8.60 -14.51 -4.16
C GLY A 103 8.49 -14.16 -5.64
N SER A 104 7.71 -13.16 -6.00
CA SER A 104 7.51 -12.78 -7.40
C SER A 104 8.47 -11.67 -7.83
N ASN A 105 8.94 -11.78 -9.08
CA ASN A 105 9.76 -10.76 -9.72
C ASN A 105 8.95 -9.90 -10.70
N ARG A 106 7.61 -10.02 -10.69
CA ARG A 106 6.79 -9.24 -11.61
C ARG A 106 7.03 -7.74 -11.43
N ILE A 107 7.17 -7.05 -12.55
CA ILE A 107 7.29 -5.59 -12.56
C ILE A 107 5.95 -4.99 -12.11
N GLY A 108 6.02 -3.98 -11.28
CA GLY A 108 4.85 -3.23 -10.87
C GLY A 108 4.20 -3.69 -9.57
N LEU A 109 4.78 -4.64 -8.87
CA LEU A 109 4.30 -5.05 -7.56
C LEU A 109 4.74 -4.09 -6.46
N TYR A 110 3.91 -3.95 -5.44
CA TYR A 110 4.22 -3.16 -4.24
C TYR A 110 4.85 -4.08 -3.19
N ASN A 111 6.05 -4.58 -3.49
CA ASN A 111 6.85 -5.36 -2.55
C ASN A 111 7.97 -4.48 -2.01
N PHE A 112 7.96 -4.25 -0.70
CA PHE A 112 8.98 -3.47 0.00
C PHE A 112 9.47 -4.30 1.17
N TYR A 113 10.77 -4.46 1.30
CA TYR A 113 11.34 -5.30 2.35
C TYR A 113 12.16 -4.46 3.32
N ARG A 114 12.09 -4.81 4.61
CA ARG A 114 12.88 -4.21 5.68
C ARG A 114 12.71 -2.68 5.76
N VAL A 115 11.46 -2.23 5.66
CA VAL A 115 11.15 -0.80 5.76
C VAL A 115 11.15 -0.41 7.24
N PRO A 116 11.97 0.59 7.64
CA PRO A 116 11.98 1.01 9.03
C PRO A 116 10.68 1.71 9.41
N MET A 117 10.21 1.48 10.62
CA MET A 117 8.99 2.12 11.11
C MET A 117 9.12 3.64 11.18
N SER A 118 10.35 4.15 11.36
CA SER A 118 10.59 5.60 11.30
C SER A 118 10.18 6.19 9.95
N LYS A 119 10.38 5.46 8.86
CA LYS A 119 9.95 5.89 7.53
C LYS A 119 8.43 5.82 7.39
N ILE A 120 7.81 4.76 7.88
CA ILE A 120 6.36 4.62 7.87
C ILE A 120 5.71 5.76 8.67
N ASN A 121 6.22 6.02 9.86
CA ASN A 121 5.67 7.02 10.78
C ASN A 121 5.96 8.46 10.37
N SER A 122 6.89 8.66 9.43
CA SER A 122 7.20 10.01 8.92
C SER A 122 6.08 10.59 8.05
N GLY A 123 5.19 9.73 7.54
CA GLY A 123 4.14 10.15 6.62
C GLY A 123 4.63 10.40 5.19
N VAL A 124 5.92 10.23 4.92
CA VAL A 124 6.46 10.38 3.56
C VAL A 124 6.02 9.17 2.74
N PRO A 125 5.41 9.39 1.56
CA PRO A 125 4.93 8.28 0.75
C PRO A 125 6.05 7.36 0.27
N LEU A 126 5.78 6.06 0.28
CA LEU A 126 6.66 5.07 -0.33
C LEU A 126 6.46 5.10 -1.85
N GLN A 127 7.55 5.04 -2.58
CA GLN A 127 7.51 5.05 -4.04
C GLN A 127 8.00 3.72 -4.58
N ARG A 128 7.20 3.12 -5.47
CA ARG A 128 7.58 1.90 -6.20
C ARG A 128 8.58 2.27 -7.29
N HIS A 129 9.58 1.43 -7.42
CA HIS A 129 10.61 1.58 -8.47
C HIS A 129 10.39 0.62 -9.62
#